data_7eeee8eb8ae4e102ea57c661e8d4ef10
#
_entry.id   7eeee8eb8ae4e102ea57c661e8d4ef10
#
_cell.length_a   1.000
_cell.length_b   1.000
_cell.length_c   1.000
_cell.angle_alpha   90.00
_cell.angle_beta   90.00
_cell.angle_gamma   90.00
#
_symmetry.space_group_name_H-M   'P 1'
#
loop_
_entity.id
_entity.type
_entity.pdbx_description
1 polymer ?
#
loop_
_entity_poly.entity_id
_entity_poly.type
_entity_poly.pdbx_seq_one_letter_code
_entity_poly.pdbx_strand_id
1 'polypeptide(L)'
;DGVDVATILAEKASDEAITSVSGLIRGAAGTTVTLRIGRGDATPFDVMLTRAEIVIPSVEWRMLNDTVAYIRISEFKGNTPEILATGMRELATQQPQAYVLDVRGNPGGLLDSAQAVLGLFYAGTALWEERATGVQRELLTIAPSDAFAQPSVPVVVLVDGGTASASEVVTGALRDRYPRTTVVGTQSFGKGIVQNIYPLTNGGTVRLTIAQWLTPNKSAIHGVGIMPDIIVNDDANARATVPCVANRQPADGETLCRDPQLATALGLVN
;
A
#
# COMPACT_ATOMS: atom_id res chain seq x y z
N ASP A 1 14.90 8.96 -28.60
CA ASP A 1 15.51 8.06 -29.57
C ASP A 1 14.73 7.99 -30.90
N GLY A 2 14.07 9.09 -31.32
CA GLY A 2 13.45 9.23 -32.65
C GLY A 2 12.07 8.57 -32.83
N VAL A 3 11.46 7.99 -31.81
CA VAL A 3 10.09 7.47 -31.86
C VAL A 3 9.09 8.55 -31.49
N ASP A 4 8.10 8.79 -32.32
CA ASP A 4 7.02 9.74 -32.03
C ASP A 4 5.98 9.09 -31.12
N VAL A 5 5.89 9.60 -29.88
CA VAL A 5 4.94 9.11 -28.88
C VAL A 5 3.49 9.44 -29.29
N ALA A 6 3.24 10.53 -30.03
CA ALA A 6 1.89 10.90 -30.45
C ALA A 6 1.26 9.82 -31.36
N THR A 7 2.06 9.17 -32.21
CA THR A 7 1.59 8.05 -33.03
C THR A 7 1.11 6.89 -32.18
N ILE A 8 1.88 6.52 -31.13
CA ILE A 8 1.51 5.41 -30.24
C ILE A 8 0.22 5.73 -29.47
N LEU A 9 0.07 6.98 -29.01
CA LEU A 9 -1.13 7.43 -28.28
C LEU A 9 -2.38 7.47 -29.18
N ALA A 10 -2.21 7.71 -30.48
CA ALA A 10 -3.33 7.75 -31.41
C ALA A 10 -3.81 6.34 -31.86
N GLU A 11 -2.92 5.36 -31.85
CA GLU A 11 -3.20 4.01 -32.37
C GLU A 11 -3.67 3.00 -31.31
N LYS A 12 -3.48 3.30 -30.03
CA LYS A 12 -3.69 2.36 -28.93
C LYS A 12 -4.67 2.88 -27.89
N ALA A 13 -5.36 1.95 -27.21
CA ALA A 13 -6.12 2.29 -26.00
C ALA A 13 -5.18 2.86 -24.92
N SER A 14 -5.70 3.74 -24.05
CA SER A 14 -4.91 4.52 -23.09
C SER A 14 -3.90 3.69 -22.27
N ASP A 15 -4.33 2.54 -21.73
CA ASP A 15 -3.48 1.70 -20.88
C ASP A 15 -2.40 0.97 -21.69
N GLU A 16 -2.73 0.54 -22.90
CA GLU A 16 -1.78 -0.08 -23.84
C GLU A 16 -0.77 0.94 -24.37
N ALA A 17 -1.22 2.16 -24.63
CA ALA A 17 -0.37 3.27 -25.06
C ALA A 17 0.64 3.63 -23.98
N ILE A 18 0.20 3.79 -22.72
CA ILE A 18 1.07 4.07 -21.57
C ILE A 18 2.11 2.96 -21.40
N THR A 19 1.70 1.70 -21.48
CA THR A 19 2.60 0.54 -21.38
C THR A 19 3.66 0.55 -22.48
N SER A 20 3.26 0.83 -23.73
CA SER A 20 4.16 0.90 -24.88
C SER A 20 5.18 2.02 -24.74
N VAL A 21 4.74 3.24 -24.38
CA VAL A 21 5.61 4.39 -24.16
C VAL A 21 6.57 4.14 -22.99
N SER A 22 6.08 3.58 -21.88
CA SER A 22 6.91 3.21 -20.74
C SER A 22 7.99 2.19 -21.12
N GLY A 23 7.65 1.21 -22.01
CA GLY A 23 8.60 0.23 -22.52
C GLY A 23 9.74 0.85 -23.33
N LEU A 24 9.48 1.92 -24.08
CA LEU A 24 10.49 2.66 -24.83
C LEU A 24 11.43 3.46 -23.92
N ILE A 25 10.89 4.02 -22.83
CA ILE A 25 11.67 4.79 -21.86
C ILE A 25 12.52 3.87 -20.99
N ARG A 26 11.98 2.74 -20.54
CA ARG A 26 12.70 1.73 -19.74
C ARG A 26 13.79 1.05 -20.55
N GLY A 27 14.75 0.44 -19.87
CA GLY A 27 15.84 -0.34 -20.45
C GLY A 27 16.88 -0.72 -19.43
N ALA A 28 17.98 -1.34 -19.85
CA ALA A 28 19.05 -1.77 -18.96
C ALA A 28 19.69 -0.57 -18.24
N ALA A 29 20.02 -0.75 -16.96
CA ALA A 29 20.74 0.26 -16.17
C ALA A 29 22.07 0.63 -16.86
N GLY A 30 22.45 1.90 -16.80
CA GLY A 30 23.63 2.47 -17.44
C GLY A 30 23.43 2.84 -18.93
N THR A 31 22.34 2.44 -19.58
CA THR A 31 22.01 2.90 -20.94
C THR A 31 21.36 4.27 -20.92
N THR A 32 21.42 5.00 -22.04
CA THR A 32 20.81 6.31 -22.18
C THR A 32 19.51 6.28 -22.98
N VAL A 33 18.62 7.23 -22.73
CA VAL A 33 17.46 7.55 -23.53
C VAL A 33 17.36 9.06 -23.70
N THR A 34 17.06 9.52 -24.91
CA THR A 34 16.80 10.95 -25.16
C THR A 34 15.31 11.17 -25.33
N LEU A 35 14.75 12.05 -24.52
CA LEU A 35 13.35 12.44 -24.56
C LEU A 35 13.23 13.88 -25.08
N ARG A 36 12.43 14.09 -26.09
CA ARG A 36 12.02 15.42 -26.53
C ARG A 36 10.76 15.82 -25.81
N ILE A 37 10.82 16.88 -25.00
CA ILE A 37 9.75 17.33 -24.13
C ILE A 37 9.16 18.63 -24.66
N GLY A 38 7.84 18.65 -24.88
CA GLY A 38 7.05 19.86 -25.13
C GLY A 38 6.31 20.26 -23.87
N ARG A 39 6.26 21.57 -23.56
CA ARG A 39 5.48 22.15 -22.45
C ARG A 39 4.70 23.37 -22.92
N GLY A 40 3.42 23.18 -23.15
CA GLY A 40 2.54 24.25 -23.68
C GLY A 40 3.13 24.84 -24.96
N ASP A 41 3.22 26.17 -25.06
CA ASP A 41 3.73 26.90 -26.23
C ASP A 41 5.27 27.10 -26.20
N ALA A 42 5.96 26.54 -25.22
CA ALA A 42 7.43 26.67 -25.14
C ALA A 42 8.10 25.82 -26.24
N THR A 43 9.28 26.29 -26.71
CA THR A 43 10.10 25.51 -27.67
C THR A 43 10.46 24.16 -27.06
N PRO A 44 10.17 23.04 -27.76
CA PRO A 44 10.53 21.70 -27.27
C PRO A 44 12.04 21.58 -27.07
N PHE A 45 12.44 20.87 -26.03
CA PHE A 45 13.86 20.66 -25.67
C PHE A 45 14.14 19.17 -25.44
N ASP A 46 15.39 18.79 -25.69
CA ASP A 46 15.84 17.40 -25.53
C ASP A 46 16.46 17.21 -24.14
N VAL A 47 16.09 16.10 -23.49
CA VAL A 47 16.65 15.65 -22.21
C VAL A 47 17.24 14.26 -22.41
N MET A 48 18.54 14.14 -22.16
CA MET A 48 19.23 12.84 -22.13
C MET A 48 19.24 12.33 -20.69
N LEU A 49 18.68 11.14 -20.49
CA LEU A 49 18.62 10.47 -19.19
C LEU A 49 19.43 9.17 -19.24
N THR A 50 20.24 8.95 -18.21
CA THR A 50 20.87 7.64 -17.98
C THR A 50 19.93 6.77 -17.15
N ARG A 51 19.59 5.60 -17.64
CA ARG A 51 18.73 4.65 -16.92
C ARG A 51 19.47 4.11 -15.72
N ALA A 52 18.78 4.01 -14.61
CA ALA A 52 19.27 3.41 -13.38
C ALA A 52 18.24 2.43 -12.83
N GLU A 53 18.68 1.50 -12.02
CA GLU A 53 17.76 0.69 -11.23
C GLU A 53 17.12 1.59 -10.16
N ILE A 54 15.79 1.72 -10.20
CA ILE A 54 15.03 2.49 -9.21
C ILE A 54 14.46 1.49 -8.21
N VAL A 55 15.03 1.47 -7.01
CA VAL A 55 14.46 0.73 -5.88
C VAL A 55 13.40 1.59 -5.23
N ILE A 56 12.14 1.25 -5.46
CA ILE A 56 11.01 1.89 -4.77
C ILE A 56 10.80 1.14 -3.45
N PRO A 57 11.03 1.79 -2.30
CA PRO A 57 10.81 1.14 -1.01
C PRO A 57 9.33 0.80 -0.85
N SER A 58 9.04 -0.37 -0.26
CA SER A 58 7.67 -0.79 0.02
C SER A 58 7.08 -0.10 1.24
N VAL A 59 7.89 0.56 2.04
CA VAL A 59 7.47 1.29 3.25
C VAL A 59 8.09 2.68 3.25
N GLU A 60 7.27 3.67 3.55
CA GLU A 60 7.67 5.05 3.81
C GLU A 60 7.14 5.46 5.18
N TRP A 61 7.89 6.27 5.93
CA TRP A 61 7.46 6.74 7.25
C TRP A 61 7.92 8.16 7.54
N ARG A 62 7.18 8.84 8.39
CA ARG A 62 7.51 10.18 8.92
C ARG A 62 6.60 10.52 10.08
N MET A 63 6.96 11.53 10.86
CA MET A 63 5.99 12.24 11.70
C MET A 63 5.13 13.16 10.84
N LEU A 64 3.82 13.21 11.10
CA LEU A 64 2.90 14.20 10.51
C LEU A 64 2.88 15.49 11.34
N ASN A 65 2.98 15.32 12.65
CA ASN A 65 3.11 16.38 13.65
C ASN A 65 3.90 15.82 14.84
N ASP A 66 3.94 16.54 15.95
CA ASP A 66 4.73 16.14 17.13
C ASP A 66 4.23 14.85 17.80
N THR A 67 3.00 14.40 17.52
CA THR A 67 2.33 13.29 18.20
C THR A 67 1.91 12.14 17.28
N VAL A 68 1.80 12.36 15.97
CA VAL A 68 1.23 11.37 15.04
C VAL A 68 2.28 10.92 14.04
N ALA A 69 2.60 9.62 14.08
CA ALA A 69 3.43 8.95 13.10
C ALA A 69 2.60 8.44 11.91
N TYR A 70 3.13 8.60 10.70
CA TYR A 70 2.56 8.08 9.46
C TYR A 70 3.47 7.02 8.87
N ILE A 71 2.86 5.92 8.46
CA ILE A 71 3.51 4.81 7.78
C ILE A 71 2.67 4.47 6.55
N ARG A 72 3.30 4.44 5.39
CA ARG A 72 2.69 3.95 4.16
C ARG A 72 3.33 2.63 3.76
N ILE A 73 2.52 1.61 3.49
CA ILE A 73 2.96 0.34 2.90
C ILE A 73 2.33 0.26 1.50
N SER A 74 3.17 0.25 0.46
CA SER A 74 2.72 0.20 -0.94
C SER A 74 2.54 -1.22 -1.47
N GLU A 75 3.25 -2.20 -0.90
CA GLU A 75 3.19 -3.61 -1.28
C GLU A 75 3.83 -4.48 -0.18
N PHE A 76 3.39 -5.73 -0.03
CA PHE A 76 3.99 -6.70 0.91
C PHE A 76 5.04 -7.55 0.20
N LYS A 77 6.31 -7.06 0.19
CA LYS A 77 7.50 -7.77 -0.33
C LYS A 77 8.19 -8.54 0.80
N GLY A 78 9.14 -9.43 0.43
CA GLY A 78 9.87 -10.22 1.43
C GLY A 78 10.63 -9.39 2.46
N ASN A 79 11.11 -8.20 2.09
CA ASN A 79 11.85 -7.28 2.97
C ASN A 79 10.99 -6.18 3.62
N THR A 80 9.67 -6.16 3.35
CA THR A 80 8.77 -5.14 3.92
C THR A 80 8.76 -5.15 5.46
N PRO A 81 8.75 -6.32 6.15
CA PRO A 81 8.77 -6.33 7.62
C PRO A 81 10.03 -5.71 8.22
N GLU A 82 11.20 -5.97 7.65
CA GLU A 82 12.48 -5.41 8.13
C GLU A 82 12.54 -3.90 7.93
N ILE A 83 12.08 -3.42 6.76
CA ILE A 83 12.02 -1.98 6.47
C ILE A 83 11.04 -1.30 7.44
N LEU A 84 9.86 -1.88 7.65
CA LEU A 84 8.87 -1.37 8.60
C LEU A 84 9.41 -1.35 10.03
N ALA A 85 10.05 -2.43 10.48
CA ALA A 85 10.65 -2.50 11.82
C ALA A 85 11.69 -1.39 12.03
N THR A 86 12.49 -1.08 11.01
CA THR A 86 13.44 0.03 11.04
C THR A 86 12.72 1.36 11.20
N GLY A 87 11.71 1.63 10.36
CA GLY A 87 10.93 2.86 10.43
C GLY A 87 10.19 3.03 11.76
N MET A 88 9.61 1.95 12.31
CA MET A 88 8.94 2.01 13.60
C MET A 88 9.90 2.27 14.76
N ARG A 89 11.15 1.74 14.73
CA ARG A 89 12.18 2.08 15.73
C ARG A 89 12.57 3.56 15.65
N GLU A 90 12.76 4.09 14.45
CA GLU A 90 13.07 5.52 14.26
C GLU A 90 11.92 6.40 14.77
N LEU A 91 10.69 6.09 14.41
CA LEU A 91 9.51 6.81 14.88
C LEU A 91 9.36 6.73 16.41
N ALA A 92 9.63 5.56 17.01
CA ALA A 92 9.53 5.36 18.45
C ALA A 92 10.44 6.30 19.26
N THR A 93 11.58 6.74 18.70
CA THR A 93 12.46 7.74 19.35
C THR A 93 11.77 9.09 19.53
N GLN A 94 10.76 9.39 18.74
CA GLN A 94 9.96 10.63 18.80
C GLN A 94 8.70 10.49 19.65
N GLN A 95 8.49 9.31 20.28
CA GLN A 95 7.40 9.01 21.20
C GLN A 95 6.00 9.33 20.64
N PRO A 96 5.63 8.81 19.46
CA PRO A 96 4.33 9.10 18.87
C PRO A 96 3.21 8.60 19.78
N GLN A 97 2.13 9.34 19.84
CA GLN A 97 0.93 9.01 20.61
C GLN A 97 -0.12 8.26 19.76
N ALA A 98 0.09 8.22 18.44
CA ALA A 98 -0.73 7.45 17.50
C ALA A 98 0.04 7.14 16.21
N TYR A 99 -0.42 6.10 15.50
CA TYR A 99 0.04 5.77 14.15
C TYR A 99 -1.10 5.90 13.15
N VAL A 100 -0.79 6.42 11.96
CA VAL A 100 -1.62 6.30 10.77
C VAL A 100 -0.92 5.32 9.82
N LEU A 101 -1.54 4.18 9.57
CA LEU A 101 -1.07 3.15 8.65
C LEU A 101 -1.83 3.27 7.33
N ASP A 102 -1.17 3.73 6.28
CA ASP A 102 -1.77 3.92 4.95
C ASP A 102 -1.47 2.73 4.05
N VAL A 103 -2.51 1.95 3.74
CA VAL A 103 -2.47 0.82 2.79
C VAL A 103 -3.37 1.08 1.57
N ARG A 104 -3.71 2.34 1.30
CA ARG A 104 -4.48 2.73 0.12
C ARG A 104 -3.69 2.43 -1.15
N GLY A 105 -4.38 1.87 -2.15
CA GLY A 105 -3.76 1.46 -3.41
C GLY A 105 -2.77 0.30 -3.29
N ASN A 106 -2.67 -0.36 -2.13
CA ASN A 106 -1.80 -1.51 -1.93
C ASN A 106 -2.50 -2.81 -2.37
N PRO A 107 -2.07 -3.46 -3.48
CA PRO A 107 -2.74 -4.66 -4.01
C PRO A 107 -2.48 -5.93 -3.18
N GLY A 108 -1.70 -5.83 -2.11
CA GLY A 108 -1.29 -6.94 -1.26
C GLY A 108 0.17 -7.35 -1.48
N GLY A 109 0.41 -8.64 -1.58
CA GLY A 109 1.73 -9.24 -1.75
C GLY A 109 1.84 -10.57 -0.99
N LEU A 110 3.01 -10.82 -0.41
CA LEU A 110 3.30 -12.06 0.29
C LEU A 110 2.56 -12.15 1.62
N LEU A 111 1.90 -13.29 1.87
CA LEU A 111 1.18 -13.54 3.11
C LEU A 111 2.12 -13.57 4.32
N ASP A 112 3.27 -14.24 4.20
CA ASP A 112 4.26 -14.31 5.29
C ASP A 112 4.76 -12.90 5.67
N SER A 113 4.91 -12.02 4.68
CA SER A 113 5.24 -10.61 4.93
C SER A 113 4.14 -9.90 5.72
N ALA A 114 2.86 -10.12 5.39
CA ALA A 114 1.75 -9.57 6.15
C ALA A 114 1.69 -10.09 7.60
N GLN A 115 1.94 -11.41 7.80
CA GLN A 115 2.02 -12.01 9.13
C GLN A 115 3.17 -11.43 9.96
N ALA A 116 4.34 -11.19 9.34
CA ALA A 116 5.48 -10.58 10.00
C ALA A 116 5.24 -9.07 10.29
N VAL A 117 4.59 -8.34 9.39
CA VAL A 117 4.14 -6.96 9.65
C VAL A 117 3.19 -6.92 10.85
N LEU A 118 2.20 -7.82 10.92
CA LEU A 118 1.31 -7.92 12.09
C LEU A 118 2.07 -8.23 13.37
N GLY A 119 3.13 -9.04 13.31
CA GLY A 119 3.98 -9.36 14.45
C GLY A 119 4.68 -8.15 15.08
N LEU A 120 4.85 -7.05 14.33
CA LEU A 120 5.34 -5.78 14.87
C LEU A 120 4.31 -5.03 15.71
N PHE A 121 3.03 -5.37 15.60
CA PHE A 121 1.95 -4.74 16.36
C PHE A 121 1.46 -5.61 17.51
N TYR A 122 1.29 -6.91 17.28
CA TYR A 122 0.80 -7.84 18.31
C TYR A 122 1.22 -9.28 18.02
N ALA A 123 1.13 -10.13 19.03
CA ALA A 123 1.30 -11.58 18.89
C ALA A 123 -0.07 -12.29 19.00
N GLY A 124 -0.37 -13.21 18.08
CA GLY A 124 -1.61 -13.98 18.10
C GLY A 124 -2.10 -14.37 16.71
N THR A 125 -3.41 -14.58 16.58
CA THR A 125 -4.05 -14.96 15.31
C THR A 125 -3.92 -13.83 14.29
N ALA A 126 -3.30 -14.11 13.13
CA ALA A 126 -3.25 -13.20 12.01
C ALA A 126 -4.49 -13.35 11.11
N LEU A 127 -4.88 -14.60 10.82
CA LEU A 127 -6.04 -14.92 9.99
C LEU A 127 -6.42 -16.40 10.15
N TRP A 128 -7.58 -16.76 9.59
CA TRP A 128 -7.96 -18.15 9.36
C TRP A 128 -7.95 -18.46 7.87
N GLU A 129 -7.44 -19.62 7.49
CA GLU A 129 -7.57 -20.20 6.17
C GLU A 129 -8.71 -21.25 6.21
N GLU A 130 -9.74 -21.07 5.40
CA GLU A 130 -10.86 -22.00 5.30
C GLU A 130 -10.90 -22.63 3.92
N ARG A 131 -10.83 -23.97 3.87
CA ARG A 131 -10.94 -24.74 2.63
C ARG A 131 -12.40 -25.00 2.26
N ALA A 132 -12.66 -25.32 1.00
CA ALA A 132 -14.00 -25.68 0.52
C ALA A 132 -14.64 -26.85 1.28
N THR A 133 -13.84 -27.68 1.94
CA THR A 133 -14.29 -28.78 2.82
C THR A 133 -14.76 -28.32 4.19
N GLY A 134 -14.69 -27.02 4.51
CA GLY A 134 -14.98 -26.47 5.82
C GLY A 134 -13.83 -26.62 6.84
N VAL A 135 -12.70 -27.21 6.45
CA VAL A 135 -11.51 -27.30 7.31
C VAL A 135 -10.91 -25.92 7.46
N GLN A 136 -10.77 -25.45 8.70
CA GLN A 136 -10.15 -24.19 9.06
C GLN A 136 -8.76 -24.42 9.65
N ARG A 137 -7.81 -23.58 9.27
CA ARG A 137 -6.46 -23.53 9.82
C ARG A 137 -6.15 -22.12 10.31
N GLU A 138 -5.73 -22.01 11.55
CA GLU A 138 -5.25 -20.77 12.13
C GLU A 138 -3.84 -20.46 11.62
N LEU A 139 -3.62 -19.22 11.23
CA LEU A 139 -2.30 -18.68 10.91
C LEU A 139 -1.98 -17.56 11.90
N LEU A 140 -0.81 -17.65 12.50
CA LEU A 140 -0.38 -16.72 13.54
C LEU A 140 0.47 -15.59 12.94
N THR A 141 0.61 -14.51 13.69
CA THR A 141 1.62 -13.48 13.42
C THR A 141 3.02 -14.10 13.50
N ILE A 142 3.95 -13.59 12.69
CA ILE A 142 5.35 -13.97 12.75
C ILE A 142 6.07 -12.95 13.62
N ALA A 143 6.70 -13.44 14.70
CA ALA A 143 7.46 -12.57 15.60
C ALA A 143 8.65 -11.93 14.88
N PRO A 144 9.01 -10.66 15.22
CA PRO A 144 10.22 -10.03 14.71
C PRO A 144 11.47 -10.82 15.10
N SER A 145 12.51 -10.75 14.25
CA SER A 145 13.77 -11.48 14.43
C SER A 145 14.62 -11.01 15.61
N ASP A 146 14.37 -9.80 16.08
CA ASP A 146 15.07 -9.16 17.19
C ASP A 146 14.07 -8.58 18.20
N ALA A 147 14.55 -8.18 19.38
CA ALA A 147 13.72 -7.56 20.41
C ALA A 147 13.05 -6.30 19.85
N PHE A 148 11.74 -6.32 19.77
CA PHE A 148 10.92 -5.22 19.24
C PHE A 148 9.85 -4.84 20.27
N ALA A 149 9.82 -3.56 20.65
CA ALA A 149 8.77 -3.03 21.51
C ALA A 149 7.53 -2.73 20.66
N GLN A 150 6.51 -3.56 20.79
CA GLN A 150 5.24 -3.34 20.09
C GLN A 150 4.58 -2.04 20.59
N PRO A 151 4.02 -1.22 19.67
CA PRO A 151 3.35 0.01 20.07
C PRO A 151 2.09 -0.32 20.89
N SER A 152 1.76 0.57 21.85
CA SER A 152 0.54 0.47 22.65
C SER A 152 -0.44 1.63 22.41
N VAL A 153 -0.15 2.45 21.40
CA VAL A 153 -0.91 3.65 21.03
C VAL A 153 -1.96 3.35 19.95
N PRO A 154 -2.99 4.19 19.76
CA PRO A 154 -3.99 4.00 18.70
C PRO A 154 -3.37 3.88 17.30
N VAL A 155 -4.03 3.08 16.44
CA VAL A 155 -3.69 2.95 15.02
C VAL A 155 -4.92 3.30 14.18
N VAL A 156 -4.78 4.25 13.28
CA VAL A 156 -5.79 4.50 12.24
C VAL A 156 -5.29 3.90 10.93
N VAL A 157 -6.07 2.99 10.34
CA VAL A 157 -5.72 2.35 9.07
C VAL A 157 -6.49 3.02 7.93
N LEU A 158 -5.78 3.55 6.93
CA LEU A 158 -6.39 4.12 5.73
C LEU A 158 -6.51 3.07 4.64
N VAL A 159 -7.72 2.92 4.10
CA VAL A 159 -8.05 1.93 3.06
C VAL A 159 -8.84 2.56 1.92
N ASP A 160 -8.76 1.91 0.74
CA ASP A 160 -9.55 2.28 -0.43
C ASP A 160 -9.86 1.05 -1.32
N GLY A 161 -10.55 1.27 -2.45
CA GLY A 161 -10.85 0.23 -3.42
C GLY A 161 -9.63 -0.46 -4.06
N GLY A 162 -8.43 0.10 -3.93
CA GLY A 162 -7.16 -0.51 -4.36
C GLY A 162 -6.47 -1.34 -3.27
N THR A 163 -6.97 -1.25 -2.02
CA THR A 163 -6.50 -2.08 -0.90
C THR A 163 -6.99 -3.51 -1.08
N ALA A 164 -6.09 -4.48 -1.27
CA ALA A 164 -6.48 -5.85 -1.60
C ALA A 164 -5.59 -6.93 -0.93
N SER A 165 -6.14 -8.16 -0.78
CA SER A 165 -5.37 -9.37 -0.43
C SER A 165 -4.64 -9.23 0.93
N ALA A 166 -3.30 -9.33 0.97
CA ALA A 166 -2.49 -9.20 2.18
C ALA A 166 -2.76 -7.89 2.96
N SER A 167 -3.10 -6.79 2.26
CA SER A 167 -3.49 -5.53 2.88
C SER A 167 -4.81 -5.64 3.64
N GLU A 168 -5.75 -6.41 3.10
CA GLU A 168 -7.04 -6.67 3.76
C GLU A 168 -6.87 -7.60 4.97
N VAL A 169 -5.95 -8.56 4.88
CA VAL A 169 -5.56 -9.40 6.03
C VAL A 169 -5.00 -8.52 7.15
N VAL A 170 -4.03 -7.64 6.84
CA VAL A 170 -3.44 -6.75 7.85
C VAL A 170 -4.49 -5.82 8.46
N THR A 171 -5.31 -5.18 7.64
CA THR A 171 -6.37 -4.28 8.11
C THR A 171 -7.39 -4.98 8.99
N GLY A 172 -7.91 -6.13 8.54
CA GLY A 172 -8.88 -6.91 9.29
C GLY A 172 -8.31 -7.45 10.60
N ALA A 173 -7.06 -7.89 10.58
CA ALA A 173 -6.38 -8.41 11.76
C ALA A 173 -6.10 -7.32 12.81
N LEU A 174 -5.63 -6.15 12.39
CA LEU A 174 -5.44 -5.01 13.30
C LEU A 174 -6.79 -4.58 13.91
N ARG A 175 -7.84 -4.46 13.12
CA ARG A 175 -9.17 -4.12 13.63
C ARG A 175 -9.67 -5.14 14.66
N ASP A 176 -9.45 -6.43 14.41
CA ASP A 176 -9.98 -7.51 15.25
C ASP A 176 -9.14 -7.75 16.52
N ARG A 177 -7.84 -7.47 16.51
CA ARG A 177 -6.90 -7.89 17.57
C ARG A 177 -6.10 -6.77 18.21
N TYR A 178 -5.85 -5.66 17.49
CA TYR A 178 -5.07 -4.57 18.06
C TYR A 178 -6.01 -3.53 18.70
N PRO A 179 -5.88 -3.24 20.02
CA PRO A 179 -6.76 -2.31 20.70
C PRO A 179 -6.73 -0.91 20.11
N ARG A 180 -7.89 -0.26 20.01
CA ARG A 180 -8.04 1.11 19.51
C ARG A 180 -7.60 1.27 18.04
N THR A 181 -7.85 0.25 17.23
CA THR A 181 -7.73 0.39 15.77
C THR A 181 -9.03 0.98 15.22
N THR A 182 -8.91 1.97 14.34
CA THR A 182 -10.02 2.53 13.56
C THR A 182 -9.67 2.48 12.09
N VAL A 183 -10.56 1.95 11.25
CA VAL A 183 -10.39 1.89 9.79
C VAL A 183 -11.14 3.05 9.15
N VAL A 184 -10.45 3.85 8.35
CA VAL A 184 -10.99 5.04 7.68
C VAL A 184 -10.78 4.93 6.17
N GLY A 185 -11.76 5.34 5.39
CA GLY A 185 -11.61 5.37 3.93
C GLY A 185 -12.84 4.88 3.18
N THR A 186 -12.62 4.15 2.10
CA THR A 186 -13.67 3.48 1.32
C THR A 186 -13.47 1.97 1.39
N GLN A 187 -14.54 1.21 1.08
CA GLN A 187 -14.51 -0.26 1.09
C GLN A 187 -13.34 -0.79 0.26
N SER A 188 -12.62 -1.78 0.80
CA SER A 188 -11.50 -2.44 0.12
C SER A 188 -11.98 -3.40 -0.98
N PHE A 189 -11.04 -3.94 -1.74
CA PHE A 189 -11.31 -4.73 -2.96
C PHE A 189 -12.08 -6.04 -2.72
N GLY A 190 -11.81 -6.75 -1.65
CA GLY A 190 -12.45 -8.06 -1.37
C GLY A 190 -11.74 -9.27 -1.99
N LYS A 191 -10.39 -9.29 -2.01
CA LYS A 191 -9.61 -10.44 -2.51
C LYS A 191 -9.17 -11.36 -1.38
N GLY A 192 -10.11 -12.12 -0.83
CA GLY A 192 -9.87 -13.02 0.30
C GLY A 192 -9.72 -14.50 -0.09
N ILE A 193 -9.02 -14.83 -1.19
CA ILE A 193 -8.85 -16.21 -1.68
C ILE A 193 -7.39 -16.61 -1.78
N VAL A 194 -7.12 -17.91 -1.52
CA VAL A 194 -5.84 -18.57 -1.77
C VAL A 194 -5.93 -19.29 -3.10
N GLN A 195 -4.99 -18.99 -4.00
CA GLN A 195 -4.92 -19.64 -5.31
C GLN A 195 -3.58 -20.35 -5.49
N ASN A 196 -3.65 -21.59 -5.92
CA ASN A 196 -2.49 -22.33 -6.41
C ASN A 196 -2.41 -22.23 -7.93
N ILE A 197 -1.19 -22.12 -8.44
CA ILE A 197 -0.89 -22.09 -9.88
C ILE A 197 -0.24 -23.42 -10.24
N TYR A 198 -0.87 -24.14 -11.17
CA TYR A 198 -0.37 -25.42 -11.67
C TYR A 198 0.09 -25.24 -13.12
N PRO A 199 1.38 -25.48 -13.44
CA PRO A 199 1.84 -25.47 -14.79
C PRO A 199 1.27 -26.65 -15.58
N LEU A 200 0.90 -26.44 -16.82
CA LEU A 200 0.44 -27.47 -17.75
C LEU A 200 1.54 -27.87 -18.71
N THR A 201 1.46 -29.10 -19.24
CA THR A 201 2.46 -29.63 -20.19
C THR A 201 2.52 -28.89 -21.53
N ASN A 202 1.47 -28.15 -21.88
CA ASN A 202 1.40 -27.31 -23.08
C ASN A 202 1.96 -25.88 -22.88
N GLY A 203 2.60 -25.59 -21.73
CA GLY A 203 3.14 -24.28 -21.37
C GLY A 203 2.12 -23.30 -20.77
N GLY A 204 0.85 -23.68 -20.68
CA GLY A 204 -0.18 -22.91 -20.00
C GLY A 204 -0.12 -23.09 -18.47
N THR A 205 -0.96 -22.36 -17.74
CA THR A 205 -1.14 -22.51 -16.30
C THR A 205 -2.62 -22.54 -15.94
N VAL A 206 -2.96 -23.32 -14.89
CA VAL A 206 -4.28 -23.29 -14.26
C VAL A 206 -4.15 -22.68 -12.88
N ARG A 207 -5.01 -21.70 -12.57
CA ARG A 207 -5.16 -21.14 -11.22
C ARG A 207 -6.39 -21.72 -10.58
N LEU A 208 -6.20 -22.43 -9.46
CA LEU A 208 -7.30 -23.03 -8.70
C LEU A 208 -7.41 -22.35 -7.33
N THR A 209 -8.59 -21.87 -6.99
CA THR A 209 -8.89 -21.42 -5.64
C THR A 209 -9.01 -22.64 -4.73
N ILE A 210 -8.18 -22.70 -3.68
CA ILE A 210 -8.08 -23.82 -2.75
C ILE A 210 -8.61 -23.50 -1.35
N ALA A 211 -8.66 -22.22 -1.00
CA ALA A 211 -9.16 -21.76 0.30
C ALA A 211 -9.58 -20.29 0.21
N GLN A 212 -10.26 -19.83 1.25
CA GLN A 212 -10.52 -18.42 1.50
C GLN A 212 -9.88 -17.97 2.81
N TRP A 213 -9.62 -16.67 2.92
CA TRP A 213 -9.13 -16.05 4.13
C TRP A 213 -10.27 -15.42 4.91
N LEU A 214 -10.24 -15.63 6.21
CA LEU A 214 -11.12 -14.98 7.16
C LEU A 214 -10.26 -14.14 8.12
N THR A 215 -10.83 -13.06 8.64
CA THR A 215 -10.17 -12.26 9.69
C THR A 215 -9.99 -13.09 10.97
N PRO A 216 -9.24 -12.64 11.97
CA PRO A 216 -9.15 -13.34 13.27
C PRO A 216 -10.51 -13.62 13.93
N ASN A 217 -11.50 -12.76 13.73
CA ASN A 217 -12.87 -12.97 14.20
C ASN A 217 -13.72 -13.79 13.21
N LYS A 218 -13.09 -14.42 12.20
CA LYS A 218 -13.72 -15.26 11.19
C LYS A 218 -14.70 -14.54 10.26
N SER A 219 -14.55 -13.24 10.10
CA SER A 219 -15.28 -12.48 9.08
C SER A 219 -14.70 -12.75 7.68
N ALA A 220 -15.57 -12.93 6.70
CA ALA A 220 -15.17 -13.15 5.31
C ALA A 220 -14.59 -11.86 4.71
N ILE A 221 -13.50 -12.02 3.95
CA ILE A 221 -12.88 -10.95 3.16
C ILE A 221 -13.30 -11.06 1.69
N HIS A 222 -13.38 -12.30 1.17
CA HIS A 222 -13.64 -12.53 -0.25
C HIS A 222 -15.02 -12.05 -0.69
N GLY A 223 -15.07 -11.23 -1.74
CA GLY A 223 -16.28 -10.66 -2.31
C GLY A 223 -16.95 -9.57 -1.45
N VAL A 224 -16.45 -9.36 -0.22
CA VAL A 224 -17.00 -8.37 0.74
C VAL A 224 -16.02 -7.22 0.96
N GLY A 225 -14.72 -7.52 1.07
CA GLY A 225 -13.70 -6.56 1.47
C GLY A 225 -13.78 -6.18 2.95
N ILE A 226 -12.99 -5.19 3.31
CA ILE A 226 -13.01 -4.54 4.62
C ILE A 226 -13.82 -3.25 4.50
N MET A 227 -14.97 -3.21 5.14
CA MET A 227 -15.76 -1.98 5.27
C MET A 227 -15.10 -1.11 6.34
N PRO A 228 -14.73 0.15 6.04
CA PRO A 228 -14.18 1.04 7.06
C PRO A 228 -15.20 1.37 8.15
N ASP A 229 -14.68 1.66 9.36
CA ASP A 229 -15.49 2.12 10.49
C ASP A 229 -16.01 3.54 10.25
N ILE A 230 -15.20 4.35 9.55
CA ILE A 230 -15.56 5.71 9.13
C ILE A 230 -15.40 5.82 7.62
N ILE A 231 -16.52 5.94 6.91
CA ILE A 231 -16.52 6.06 5.46
C ILE A 231 -16.20 7.51 5.08
N VAL A 232 -15.10 7.68 4.34
CA VAL A 232 -14.67 8.97 3.78
C VAL A 232 -14.33 8.73 2.32
N ASN A 233 -15.06 9.40 1.43
CA ASN A 233 -14.78 9.29 0.00
C ASN A 233 -13.40 9.85 -0.32
N ASP A 234 -12.76 9.17 -1.28
CA ASP A 234 -11.47 9.56 -1.78
C ASP A 234 -11.61 10.71 -2.78
N ASP A 235 -10.71 11.66 -2.67
CA ASP A 235 -10.44 12.60 -3.75
C ASP A 235 -9.07 12.25 -4.35
N ALA A 236 -9.07 11.51 -5.47
CA ALA A 236 -7.85 11.06 -6.13
C ALA A 236 -6.93 12.23 -6.52
N ASN A 237 -7.49 13.42 -6.77
CA ASN A 237 -6.72 14.62 -7.06
C ASN A 237 -6.06 15.20 -5.79
N ALA A 238 -6.66 15.00 -4.62
CA ALA A 238 -6.11 15.46 -3.36
C ALA A 238 -4.88 14.68 -2.92
N ARG A 239 -4.78 13.38 -3.25
CA ARG A 239 -3.59 12.55 -2.91
C ARG A 239 -2.32 12.99 -3.64
N ALA A 240 -2.44 13.55 -4.83
CA ALA A 240 -1.31 14.00 -5.64
C ALA A 240 -0.64 15.26 -5.11
N THR A 241 -1.29 15.97 -4.19
CA THR A 241 -0.82 17.25 -3.66
C THR A 241 -0.46 17.13 -2.18
N VAL A 242 0.83 17.05 -1.91
CA VAL A 242 1.50 17.20 -0.61
C VAL A 242 0.74 16.67 0.62
N PRO A 243 1.33 15.74 1.37
CA PRO A 243 0.75 15.21 2.61
C PRO A 243 0.53 16.33 3.62
N CYS A 244 -0.51 16.14 4.45
CA CYS A 244 -0.74 16.97 5.62
C CYS A 244 0.53 17.05 6.50
N VAL A 245 1.28 18.11 6.40
CA VAL A 245 2.47 18.36 7.22
C VAL A 245 2.11 19.50 8.18
N ALA A 246 1.94 19.16 9.46
CA ALA A 246 1.40 20.06 10.45
C ALA A 246 2.31 21.23 10.85
N ASN A 247 3.60 21.19 10.55
CA ASN A 247 4.57 22.16 11.08
C ASN A 247 4.97 23.27 10.09
N ARG A 248 4.20 23.45 9.00
CA ARG A 248 4.43 24.53 8.03
C ARG A 248 3.22 25.43 7.96
N GLN A 249 3.42 26.74 8.11
CA GLN A 249 2.38 27.71 7.78
C GLN A 249 2.06 27.61 6.28
N PRO A 250 0.77 27.49 5.88
CA PRO A 250 0.41 27.51 4.46
C PRO A 250 0.81 28.84 3.83
N ALA A 251 1.27 28.82 2.58
CA ALA A 251 1.37 30.01 1.77
C ALA A 251 -0.05 30.52 1.42
N ASP A 252 -0.19 31.82 1.11
CA ASP A 252 -1.47 32.40 0.73
C ASP A 252 -2.14 31.59 -0.39
N GLY A 253 -3.34 31.10 -0.13
CA GLY A 253 -4.12 30.27 -1.04
C GLY A 253 -3.77 28.77 -1.04
N GLU A 254 -2.84 28.32 -0.21
CA GLU A 254 -2.47 26.90 -0.07
C GLU A 254 -3.31 26.21 1.02
N THR A 255 -3.88 25.06 0.72
CA THR A 255 -4.55 24.21 1.70
C THR A 255 -3.57 23.14 2.19
N LEU A 256 -3.25 23.15 3.49
CA LEU A 256 -2.25 22.24 4.09
C LEU A 256 -2.62 20.76 4.04
N CYS A 257 -3.90 20.43 3.92
CA CYS A 257 -4.35 19.04 3.80
C CYS A 257 -5.55 18.98 2.86
N ARG A 258 -5.34 18.42 1.70
CA ARG A 258 -6.42 18.14 0.72
C ARG A 258 -6.88 16.69 0.75
N ASP A 259 -6.18 15.82 1.50
CA ASP A 259 -6.56 14.41 1.67
C ASP A 259 -7.61 14.29 2.79
N PRO A 260 -8.90 14.12 2.45
CA PRO A 260 -9.98 14.11 3.44
C PRO A 260 -9.90 12.88 4.36
N GLN A 261 -9.38 11.75 3.89
CA GLN A 261 -9.22 10.53 4.68
C GLN A 261 -8.10 10.72 5.71
N LEU A 262 -6.96 11.28 5.30
CA LEU A 262 -5.86 11.58 6.21
C LEU A 262 -6.24 12.69 7.21
N ALA A 263 -6.98 13.71 6.77
CA ALA A 263 -7.49 14.75 7.67
C ALA A 263 -8.45 14.17 8.73
N THR A 264 -9.32 13.25 8.34
CA THR A 264 -10.19 12.53 9.27
C THR A 264 -9.37 11.69 10.26
N ALA A 265 -8.37 10.94 9.78
CA ALA A 265 -7.49 10.16 10.64
C ALA A 265 -6.78 11.02 11.69
N LEU A 266 -6.26 12.19 11.29
CA LEU A 266 -5.65 13.15 12.22
C LEU A 266 -6.63 13.66 13.27
N GLY A 267 -7.88 13.92 12.88
CA GLY A 267 -8.93 14.36 13.80
C GLY A 267 -9.35 13.33 14.85
N LEU A 268 -9.06 12.04 14.61
CA LEU A 268 -9.37 10.94 15.57
C LEU A 268 -8.28 10.74 16.63
N VAL A 269 -7.08 11.24 16.40
CA VAL A 269 -5.88 10.93 17.22
C VAL A 269 -5.21 12.18 17.81
N ASN A 270 -5.77 13.36 17.56
CA ASN A 270 -5.33 14.64 18.16
C ASN A 270 -6.06 14.95 19.45
#